data_130d94bbadbdfd5b55637bf2086a5888
#
_entry.id   130d94bbadbdfd5b55637bf2086a5888
#
_cell.length_a   1.000
_cell.length_b   1.000
_cell.length_c   1.000
_cell.angle_alpha   90.00
_cell.angle_beta   90.00
_cell.angle_gamma   90.00
#
_symmetry.space_group_name_H-M   'P 1'
#
loop_
_entity.id
_entity.type
_entity.pdbx_description
1 polymer ?
#
loop_
_entity_poly.entity_id
_entity_poly.type
_entity_poly.pdbx_seq_one_letter_code
_entity_poly.pdbx_strand_id
1 'polypeptide(L)'
;MLKRRPKVGLDEKWRRVLMGEARGHFCWNPHVRRISRAIPSGPRCKLCDTPFGRPGNVLRFLGFGPSRINRRICSGCIHALQKRPGGAEVEATFLFADVRGSTALAEGVGPDEFRRLMARFYAEAAAAVDVRNGIVDKFAGDQLVALFIPGFAGADHAADAIAAARELLVRTGHEGASPWLPVGAGVHTGTAYIGTVGEEEALDFTALGDPVNTAARLAAFAATGEIVVSTATATAAGVDEPGLESRTLELRGRSEGIEALTLSVAAQGTHMDPR
;
A
#
# COMPACT_ATOMS: atom_id res chain seq x y z
N MET A 1 25.08 30.13 29.58
CA MET A 1 23.71 30.22 29.02
C MET A 1 23.50 29.13 28.02
N LEU A 2 22.91 28.01 28.41
CA LEU A 2 22.53 26.92 27.49
C LEU A 2 21.30 27.37 26.69
N LYS A 3 21.47 27.61 25.39
CA LYS A 3 20.35 27.89 24.49
C LYS A 3 19.44 26.65 24.47
N ARG A 4 18.25 26.75 25.07
CA ARG A 4 17.20 25.75 24.96
C ARG A 4 16.89 25.57 23.46
N ARG A 5 17.14 24.36 22.90
CA ARG A 5 16.70 24.02 21.56
C ARG A 5 15.16 24.20 21.49
N PRO A 6 14.62 24.86 20.45
CA PRO A 6 13.19 25.01 20.33
C PRO A 6 12.52 23.61 20.38
N LYS A 7 11.43 23.51 21.11
CA LYS A 7 10.64 22.26 21.15
C LYS A 7 10.07 22.05 19.75
N VAL A 8 10.58 21.04 19.05
CA VAL A 8 10.04 20.60 17.76
C VAL A 8 8.56 20.24 17.95
N GLY A 9 7.67 20.82 17.14
CA GLY A 9 6.24 20.53 17.17
C GLY A 9 5.97 19.04 16.96
N LEU A 10 4.78 18.59 17.34
CA LEU A 10 4.40 17.17 17.19
C LEU A 10 4.36 16.76 15.71
N ASP A 11 3.82 17.62 14.86
CA ASP A 11 3.72 17.41 13.41
C ASP A 11 5.10 17.28 12.75
N GLU A 12 6.07 18.12 13.16
CA GLU A 12 7.43 18.04 12.65
C GLU A 12 8.14 16.74 13.09
N LYS A 13 7.82 16.22 14.29
CA LYS A 13 8.34 14.92 14.73
C LYS A 13 7.77 13.78 13.89
N TRP A 14 6.46 13.86 13.61
CA TRP A 14 5.80 12.90 12.74
C TRP A 14 6.37 12.96 11.33
N ARG A 15 6.50 14.17 10.75
CA ARG A 15 7.08 14.36 9.42
C ARG A 15 8.45 13.69 9.32
N ARG A 16 9.35 13.94 10.27
CA ARG A 16 10.69 13.34 10.29
C ARG A 16 10.67 11.81 10.38
N VAL A 17 9.72 11.23 11.10
CA VAL A 17 9.55 9.78 11.17
C VAL A 17 9.02 9.23 9.85
N LEU A 18 8.01 9.86 9.27
CA LEU A 18 7.38 9.45 8.02
C LEU A 18 8.32 9.62 6.82
N MET A 19 9.21 10.59 6.86
CA MET A 19 10.27 10.80 5.85
C MET A 19 11.52 9.93 6.08
N GLY A 20 11.59 9.16 7.16
CA GLY A 20 12.76 8.34 7.50
C GLY A 20 13.93 9.11 8.10
N GLU A 21 13.78 10.40 8.38
CA GLU A 21 14.80 11.27 8.96
C GLU A 21 15.00 11.06 10.47
N ALA A 22 14.04 10.45 11.14
CA ALA A 22 14.10 10.12 12.56
C ALA A 22 13.56 8.72 12.83
N ARG A 23 14.08 8.10 13.89
CA ARG A 23 13.55 6.82 14.34
C ARG A 23 12.18 7.01 14.98
N GLY A 24 11.19 6.29 14.44
CA GLY A 24 9.87 6.15 15.02
C GLY A 24 9.87 5.19 16.23
N HIS A 25 8.75 4.52 16.46
CA HIS A 25 8.68 3.42 17.41
C HIS A 25 9.65 2.31 16.99
N PHE A 26 10.30 1.66 17.96
CA PHE A 26 11.30 0.61 17.70
C PHE A 26 10.83 -0.42 16.65
N CYS A 27 9.57 -0.85 16.75
CA CYS A 27 9.00 -1.84 15.84
C CYS A 27 8.76 -1.33 14.41
N TRP A 28 8.83 -0.02 14.16
CA TRP A 28 8.67 0.56 12.81
C TRP A 28 9.99 0.60 12.04
N ASN A 29 11.08 0.24 12.71
CA ASN A 29 12.38 0.14 12.08
C ASN A 29 12.34 -0.91 10.94
N PRO A 30 12.82 -0.59 9.72
CA PRO A 30 12.81 -1.51 8.58
C PRO A 30 13.48 -2.87 8.88
N HIS A 31 14.56 -2.89 9.66
CA HIS A 31 15.24 -4.12 10.04
C HIS A 31 14.36 -5.01 10.94
N VAL A 32 13.64 -4.41 11.91
CA VAL A 32 12.72 -5.15 12.79
C VAL A 32 11.55 -5.68 11.98
N ARG A 33 11.00 -4.90 11.06
CA ARG A 33 9.95 -5.32 10.14
C ARG A 33 10.42 -6.50 9.28
N ARG A 34 11.62 -6.41 8.71
CA ARG A 34 12.20 -7.49 7.88
C ARG A 34 12.35 -8.80 8.67
N ILE A 35 12.84 -8.73 9.92
CA ILE A 35 12.94 -9.90 10.80
C ILE A 35 11.55 -10.45 11.12
N SER A 36 10.58 -9.60 11.44
CA SER A 36 9.20 -10.00 11.69
C SER A 36 8.58 -10.73 10.49
N ARG A 37 8.88 -10.27 9.26
CA ARG A 37 8.42 -10.90 8.01
C ARG A 37 9.01 -12.27 7.77
N ALA A 38 10.23 -12.54 8.22
CA ALA A 38 10.88 -13.84 8.07
C ALA A 38 10.16 -14.97 8.84
N ILE A 39 9.31 -14.64 9.81
CA ILE A 39 8.52 -15.63 10.55
C ILE A 39 7.29 -16.01 9.69
N PRO A 40 7.15 -17.27 9.22
CA PRO A 40 6.05 -17.67 8.36
C PRO A 40 4.75 -17.74 9.16
N SER A 41 3.99 -16.64 9.22
CA SER A 41 2.75 -16.55 9.98
C SER A 41 1.92 -15.34 9.52
N GLY A 42 0.64 -15.51 9.40
CA GLY A 42 -0.36 -14.45 9.15
C GLY A 42 -1.55 -14.58 10.10
N PRO A 43 -2.39 -13.58 10.25
CA PRO A 43 -2.22 -12.18 9.83
C PRO A 43 -1.13 -11.43 10.60
N ARG A 44 -0.77 -10.21 10.16
CA ARG A 44 0.32 -9.40 10.69
C ARG A 44 -0.13 -8.02 11.14
N CYS A 45 0.70 -7.40 11.96
CA CYS A 45 0.53 -6.00 12.32
C CYS A 45 0.81 -5.09 11.12
N LYS A 46 -0.11 -4.24 10.76
CA LYS A 46 -0.03 -3.24 9.68
C LYS A 46 1.23 -2.35 9.74
N LEU A 47 1.75 -2.05 10.93
CA LEU A 47 2.86 -1.11 11.12
C LEU A 47 4.21 -1.77 11.35
N CYS A 48 4.27 -2.88 12.10
CA CYS A 48 5.53 -3.51 12.47
C CYS A 48 5.70 -4.93 11.92
N ASP A 49 4.76 -5.41 11.12
CA ASP A 49 4.75 -6.74 10.51
C ASP A 49 4.84 -7.91 11.50
N THR A 50 4.68 -7.65 12.81
CA THR A 50 4.65 -8.71 13.82
C THR A 50 3.53 -9.70 13.51
N PRO A 51 3.84 -11.00 13.39
CA PRO A 51 2.84 -12.01 13.07
C PRO A 51 1.93 -12.31 14.26
N PHE A 52 0.64 -12.52 14.00
CA PHE A 52 -0.38 -12.82 15.01
C PHE A 52 -0.72 -14.31 15.10
N GLY A 53 -0.48 -15.07 14.01
CA GLY A 53 -0.72 -16.50 13.95
C GLY A 53 0.44 -17.35 14.49
N ARG A 54 0.32 -18.68 14.42
CA ARG A 54 1.41 -19.60 14.81
C ARG A 54 2.50 -19.63 13.73
N PRO A 55 3.79 -19.68 14.08
CA PRO A 55 4.36 -19.69 15.44
C PRO A 55 4.50 -18.31 16.08
N GLY A 56 4.21 -17.22 15.36
CA GLY A 56 4.40 -15.83 15.80
C GLY A 56 3.54 -15.40 17.01
N ASN A 57 2.48 -16.16 17.32
CA ASN A 57 1.58 -15.86 18.45
C ASN A 57 2.27 -15.84 19.83
N VAL A 58 3.46 -16.40 19.96
CA VAL A 58 4.30 -16.31 21.17
C VAL A 58 4.60 -14.85 21.52
N LEU A 59 4.72 -13.97 20.51
CA LEU A 59 4.97 -12.54 20.71
C LEU A 59 3.81 -11.79 21.40
N ARG A 60 2.62 -12.42 21.53
CA ARG A 60 1.49 -11.86 22.29
C ARG A 60 1.83 -11.66 23.76
N PHE A 61 2.63 -12.55 24.34
CA PHE A 61 3.06 -12.45 25.74
C PHE A 61 3.99 -11.26 25.98
N LEU A 62 4.60 -10.73 24.92
CA LEU A 62 5.44 -9.53 24.93
C LEU A 62 4.66 -8.25 24.54
N GLY A 63 3.33 -8.30 24.46
CA GLY A 63 2.50 -7.15 24.10
C GLY A 63 2.36 -6.90 22.60
N PHE A 64 2.80 -7.84 21.73
CA PHE A 64 2.69 -7.72 20.29
C PHE A 64 1.51 -8.49 19.67
N GLY A 65 0.52 -8.85 20.46
CA GLY A 65 -0.73 -9.42 19.95
C GLY A 65 -1.64 -8.37 19.31
N PRO A 66 -2.70 -8.82 18.57
CA PRO A 66 -3.67 -7.91 17.99
C PRO A 66 -4.31 -7.04 19.07
N SER A 67 -4.41 -5.73 18.83
CA SER A 67 -5.07 -4.81 19.74
C SER A 67 -6.59 -5.05 19.77
N ARG A 68 -7.23 -4.69 20.90
CA ARG A 68 -8.70 -4.67 21.00
C ARG A 68 -9.32 -3.51 20.23
N ILE A 69 -8.58 -2.40 20.10
CA ILE A 69 -9.02 -1.18 19.40
C ILE A 69 -9.01 -1.41 17.88
N ASN A 70 -7.88 -1.85 17.34
CA ASN A 70 -7.74 -2.15 15.93
C ASN A 70 -7.00 -3.49 15.76
N ARG A 71 -7.71 -4.53 15.33
CA ARG A 71 -7.14 -5.88 15.19
C ARG A 71 -6.06 -6.01 14.12
N ARG A 72 -5.91 -5.01 13.26
CA ARG A 72 -4.84 -4.94 12.26
C ARG A 72 -3.53 -4.37 12.81
N ILE A 73 -3.56 -3.79 14.02
CA ILE A 73 -2.41 -3.17 14.67
C ILE A 73 -2.15 -3.89 15.99
N CYS A 74 -0.90 -4.20 16.32
CA CYS A 74 -0.57 -4.83 17.59
C CYS A 74 -0.71 -3.85 18.77
N SER A 75 -0.90 -4.39 19.97
CA SER A 75 -1.08 -3.59 21.19
C SER A 75 0.08 -2.63 21.45
N GLY A 76 1.33 -3.05 21.14
CA GLY A 76 2.50 -2.17 21.26
C GLY A 76 2.45 -0.97 20.32
N CYS A 77 2.07 -1.17 19.04
CA CYS A 77 1.93 -0.08 18.09
C CYS A 77 0.76 0.84 18.45
N ILE A 78 -0.41 0.31 18.83
CA ILE A 78 -1.55 1.13 19.30
C ILE A 78 -1.13 2.00 20.49
N HIS A 79 -0.46 1.42 21.47
CA HIS A 79 0.01 2.18 22.62
C HIS A 79 0.99 3.31 22.22
N ALA A 80 1.87 3.05 21.24
CA ALA A 80 2.75 4.08 20.71
C ALA A 80 1.98 5.20 20.01
N LEU A 81 0.95 4.88 19.23
CA LEU A 81 0.07 5.84 18.57
C LEU A 81 -0.74 6.67 19.59
N GLN A 82 -1.31 6.02 20.61
CA GLN A 82 -2.05 6.70 21.67
C GLN A 82 -1.19 7.66 22.50
N LYS A 83 0.07 7.28 22.76
CA LYS A 83 1.01 8.17 23.46
C LYS A 83 1.42 9.40 22.65
N ARG A 84 1.35 9.31 21.33
CA ARG A 84 1.75 10.38 20.41
C ARG A 84 0.78 10.42 19.23
N PRO A 85 -0.52 10.74 19.48
CA PRO A 85 -1.48 10.89 18.40
C PRO A 85 -1.08 12.03 17.48
N GLY A 86 -1.50 11.97 16.23
CA GLY A 86 -1.21 12.97 15.21
C GLY A 86 -0.60 12.35 13.97
N GLY A 87 -0.06 13.19 13.13
CA GLY A 87 0.53 12.82 11.83
C GLY A 87 1.20 14.05 11.22
N ALA A 88 1.50 13.95 9.95
CA ALA A 88 2.02 15.08 9.18
C ALA A 88 1.62 14.95 7.71
N GLU A 89 1.65 16.09 7.01
CA GLU A 89 1.60 16.12 5.56
C GLU A 89 2.98 15.74 5.01
N VAL A 90 3.02 14.64 4.26
CA VAL A 90 4.24 14.15 3.61
C VAL A 90 3.92 13.60 2.23
N GLU A 91 4.88 13.69 1.34
CA GLU A 91 4.79 13.02 0.06
C GLU A 91 4.93 11.51 0.25
N ALA A 92 4.00 10.77 -0.36
CA ALA A 92 3.98 9.32 -0.35
C ALA A 92 3.30 8.79 -1.61
N THR A 93 3.41 7.50 -1.87
CA THR A 93 2.76 6.85 -3.00
C THR A 93 1.63 5.95 -2.52
N PHE A 94 0.51 6.02 -3.23
CA PHE A 94 -0.72 5.30 -2.93
C PHE A 94 -0.99 4.32 -4.06
N LEU A 95 -1.18 3.05 -3.71
CA LEU A 95 -1.58 1.98 -4.62
C LEU A 95 -2.99 1.55 -4.27
N PHE A 96 -3.86 1.60 -5.26
CA PHE A 96 -5.19 0.98 -5.25
C PHE A 96 -5.22 -0.12 -6.30
N ALA A 97 -5.77 -1.28 -5.95
CA ALA A 97 -6.01 -2.35 -6.92
C ALA A 97 -7.39 -2.95 -6.66
N ASP A 98 -8.11 -3.26 -7.71
CA ASP A 98 -9.53 -3.61 -7.64
C ASP A 98 -9.84 -4.74 -8.60
N VAL A 99 -10.74 -5.65 -8.20
CA VAL A 99 -11.16 -6.79 -9.01
C VAL A 99 -12.18 -6.33 -10.05
N ARG A 100 -11.83 -6.52 -11.32
CA ARG A 100 -12.69 -6.11 -12.42
C ARG A 100 -13.89 -7.05 -12.55
N GLY A 101 -15.10 -6.48 -12.63
CA GLY A 101 -16.33 -7.26 -12.78
C GLY A 101 -16.67 -8.14 -11.56
N SER A 102 -16.24 -7.75 -10.36
CA SER A 102 -16.41 -8.52 -9.12
C SER A 102 -17.86 -8.90 -8.82
N THR A 103 -18.82 -8.02 -9.13
CA THR A 103 -20.26 -8.29 -8.95
C THR A 103 -20.70 -9.47 -9.82
N ALA A 104 -20.42 -9.43 -11.13
CA ALA A 104 -20.75 -10.53 -12.03
C ALA A 104 -20.00 -11.82 -11.69
N LEU A 105 -18.74 -11.69 -11.23
CA LEU A 105 -17.97 -12.83 -10.74
C LEU A 105 -18.64 -13.45 -9.50
N ALA A 106 -19.05 -12.65 -8.53
CA ALA A 106 -19.72 -13.12 -7.31
C ALA A 106 -21.04 -13.83 -7.62
N GLU A 107 -21.84 -13.30 -8.56
CA GLU A 107 -23.08 -13.92 -9.03
C GLU A 107 -22.80 -15.26 -9.74
N GLY A 108 -21.74 -15.33 -10.54
CA GLY A 108 -21.40 -16.52 -11.33
C GLY A 108 -20.86 -17.68 -10.51
N VAL A 109 -20.02 -17.43 -9.49
CA VAL A 109 -19.37 -18.51 -8.72
C VAL A 109 -20.06 -18.83 -7.40
N GLY A 110 -20.95 -17.95 -6.93
CA GLY A 110 -21.62 -18.08 -5.64
C GLY A 110 -20.76 -17.65 -4.42
N PRO A 111 -21.39 -17.48 -3.24
CA PRO A 111 -20.77 -16.80 -2.09
C PRO A 111 -19.53 -17.49 -1.53
N ASP A 112 -19.54 -18.83 -1.41
CA ASP A 112 -18.43 -19.60 -0.84
C ASP A 112 -17.19 -19.58 -1.71
N GLU A 113 -17.35 -19.74 -3.01
CA GLU A 113 -16.23 -19.67 -3.95
C GLU A 113 -15.71 -18.25 -4.06
N PHE A 114 -16.58 -17.25 -4.14
CA PHE A 114 -16.18 -15.84 -4.14
C PHE A 114 -15.38 -15.51 -2.88
N ARG A 115 -15.80 -15.99 -1.71
CA ARG A 115 -15.03 -15.82 -0.46
C ARG A 115 -13.64 -16.43 -0.55
N ARG A 116 -13.47 -17.61 -1.18
CA ARG A 116 -12.15 -18.24 -1.36
C ARG A 116 -11.28 -17.44 -2.31
N LEU A 117 -11.84 -16.93 -3.42
CA LEU A 117 -11.14 -16.06 -4.36
C LEU A 117 -10.65 -14.78 -3.66
N MET A 118 -11.51 -14.12 -2.88
CA MET A 118 -11.13 -12.93 -2.13
C MET A 118 -10.08 -13.21 -1.06
N ALA A 119 -10.16 -14.34 -0.36
CA ALA A 119 -9.15 -14.74 0.62
C ALA A 119 -7.77 -14.95 -0.04
N ARG A 120 -7.74 -15.58 -1.23
CA ARG A 120 -6.51 -15.75 -2.02
C ARG A 120 -6.00 -14.39 -2.52
N PHE A 121 -6.88 -13.54 -3.07
CA PHE A 121 -6.52 -12.19 -3.52
C PHE A 121 -5.89 -11.37 -2.39
N TYR A 122 -6.48 -11.36 -1.19
CA TYR A 122 -5.93 -10.64 -0.05
C TYR A 122 -4.54 -11.14 0.35
N ALA A 123 -4.30 -12.45 0.28
CA ALA A 123 -2.99 -13.03 0.59
C ALA A 123 -1.93 -12.62 -0.44
N GLU A 124 -2.25 -12.73 -1.73
CA GLU A 124 -1.33 -12.36 -2.82
C GLU A 124 -1.06 -10.85 -2.85
N ALA A 125 -2.10 -10.04 -2.64
CA ALA A 125 -1.98 -8.59 -2.59
C ALA A 125 -1.12 -8.12 -1.40
N ALA A 126 -1.35 -8.70 -0.21
CA ALA A 126 -0.51 -8.40 0.95
C ALA A 126 0.95 -8.80 0.70
N ALA A 127 1.20 -9.96 0.09
CA ALA A 127 2.55 -10.43 -0.22
C ALA A 127 3.26 -9.49 -1.22
N ALA A 128 2.57 -9.04 -2.28
CA ALA A 128 3.12 -8.10 -3.26
C ALA A 128 3.51 -6.75 -2.63
N VAL A 129 2.67 -6.22 -1.73
CA VAL A 129 2.95 -4.98 -0.99
C VAL A 129 4.09 -5.15 0.00
N ASP A 130 4.11 -6.28 0.73
CA ASP A 130 5.09 -6.55 1.78
C ASP A 130 6.52 -6.69 1.22
N VAL A 131 6.70 -7.34 0.07
CA VAL A 131 8.02 -7.48 -0.58
C VAL A 131 8.66 -6.12 -0.88
N ARG A 132 7.84 -5.10 -1.11
CA ARG A 132 8.26 -3.72 -1.42
C ARG A 132 8.18 -2.77 -0.22
N ASN A 133 8.16 -3.28 1.00
CA ASN A 133 8.09 -2.49 2.23
C ASN A 133 6.87 -1.56 2.33
N GLY A 134 5.84 -1.76 1.51
CA GLY A 134 4.57 -1.06 1.61
C GLY A 134 3.81 -1.40 2.90
N ILE A 135 2.74 -0.68 3.13
CA ILE A 135 1.79 -0.91 4.23
C ILE A 135 0.43 -1.16 3.60
N VAL A 136 -0.14 -2.34 3.81
CA VAL A 136 -1.56 -2.55 3.47
C VAL A 136 -2.41 -1.74 4.44
N ASP A 137 -3.02 -0.68 3.94
CA ASP A 137 -3.91 0.17 4.75
C ASP A 137 -5.19 -0.57 5.09
N LYS A 138 -5.89 -1.05 4.08
CA LYS A 138 -7.11 -1.84 4.23
C LYS A 138 -7.43 -2.63 2.97
N PHE A 139 -8.32 -3.59 3.14
CA PHE A 139 -9.13 -4.14 2.06
C PHE A 139 -10.56 -3.62 2.22
N ALA A 140 -11.12 -3.05 1.19
CA ALA A 140 -12.50 -2.56 1.13
C ALA A 140 -13.27 -3.38 0.09
N GLY A 141 -13.89 -4.48 0.55
CA GLY A 141 -14.49 -5.45 -0.36
C GLY A 141 -13.43 -6.13 -1.23
N ASP A 142 -13.51 -5.92 -2.52
CA ASP A 142 -12.62 -6.42 -3.56
C ASP A 142 -11.45 -5.47 -3.90
N GLN A 143 -11.29 -4.40 -3.14
CA GLN A 143 -10.26 -3.39 -3.35
C GLN A 143 -9.16 -3.46 -2.29
N LEU A 144 -7.88 -3.46 -2.75
CA LEU A 144 -6.69 -3.21 -1.94
C LEU A 144 -6.43 -1.70 -1.86
N VAL A 145 -6.07 -1.22 -0.68
CA VAL A 145 -5.47 0.11 -0.45
C VAL A 145 -4.11 -0.09 0.21
N ALA A 146 -3.05 0.42 -0.39
CA ALA A 146 -1.70 0.33 0.15
C ALA A 146 -0.96 1.67 0.11
N LEU A 147 -0.08 1.89 1.09
CA LEU A 147 0.70 3.10 1.31
C LEU A 147 2.19 2.77 1.18
N PHE A 148 2.90 3.56 0.41
CA PHE A 148 4.35 3.52 0.30
C PHE A 148 4.90 4.85 0.81
N ILE A 149 5.32 4.84 2.07
CA ILE A 149 5.75 6.01 2.83
C ILE A 149 7.27 5.99 2.92
N PRO A 150 8.00 7.09 2.64
CA PRO A 150 9.48 7.11 2.65
C PRO A 150 10.12 6.50 3.90
N GLY A 151 9.59 6.77 5.09
CA GLY A 151 10.10 6.23 6.34
C GLY A 151 9.96 4.71 6.52
N PHE A 152 9.19 4.05 5.66
CA PHE A 152 8.96 2.60 5.66
C PHE A 152 9.47 1.92 4.39
N ALA A 153 9.17 2.49 3.23
CA ALA A 153 9.54 1.95 1.93
C ALA A 153 10.90 2.44 1.43
N GLY A 154 11.37 3.61 1.92
CA GLY A 154 12.60 4.23 1.44
C GLY A 154 12.35 5.35 0.44
N ALA A 155 13.43 5.90 -0.12
CA ALA A 155 13.37 6.99 -1.08
C ALA A 155 12.68 6.58 -2.40
N ASP A 156 12.81 5.32 -2.78
CA ASP A 156 12.28 4.77 -4.04
C ASP A 156 10.81 4.32 -3.92
N HIS A 157 10.06 4.88 -2.96
CA HIS A 157 8.69 4.48 -2.64
C HIS A 157 7.73 4.50 -3.84
N ALA A 158 7.95 5.38 -4.83
CA ALA A 158 7.16 5.45 -6.05
C ALA A 158 7.44 4.25 -6.97
N ALA A 159 8.71 3.92 -7.18
CA ALA A 159 9.11 2.75 -7.94
C ALA A 159 8.67 1.45 -7.27
N ASP A 160 8.78 1.37 -5.94
CA ASP A 160 8.32 0.23 -5.16
C ASP A 160 6.80 0.03 -5.24
N ALA A 161 6.02 1.10 -5.29
CA ALA A 161 4.56 1.02 -5.47
C ALA A 161 4.18 0.47 -6.85
N ILE A 162 4.84 0.94 -7.92
CA ILE A 162 4.65 0.41 -9.27
C ILE A 162 5.08 -1.06 -9.34
N ALA A 163 6.23 -1.40 -8.76
CA ALA A 163 6.70 -2.78 -8.73
C ALA A 163 5.77 -3.71 -7.93
N ALA A 164 5.17 -3.23 -6.83
CA ALA A 164 4.15 -3.98 -6.09
C ALA A 164 2.87 -4.19 -6.90
N ALA A 165 2.44 -3.19 -7.68
CA ALA A 165 1.30 -3.32 -8.58
C ALA A 165 1.58 -4.37 -9.68
N ARG A 166 2.76 -4.33 -10.31
CA ARG A 166 3.20 -5.33 -11.30
C ARG A 166 3.24 -6.74 -10.68
N GLU A 167 3.84 -6.89 -9.52
CA GLU A 167 3.91 -8.16 -8.79
C GLU A 167 2.51 -8.71 -8.46
N LEU A 168 1.57 -7.85 -8.07
CA LEU A 168 0.19 -8.26 -7.82
C LEU A 168 -0.47 -8.80 -9.11
N LEU A 169 -0.30 -8.13 -10.23
CA LEU A 169 -0.84 -8.58 -11.51
C LEU A 169 -0.23 -9.93 -11.94
N VAL A 170 1.08 -10.10 -11.76
CA VAL A 170 1.76 -11.39 -11.97
C VAL A 170 1.14 -12.49 -11.10
N ARG A 171 1.00 -12.24 -9.81
CA ARG A 171 0.43 -13.18 -8.83
C ARG A 171 -1.04 -13.51 -9.09
N THR A 172 -1.77 -12.61 -9.73
CA THR A 172 -3.15 -12.87 -10.17
C THR A 172 -3.26 -13.48 -11.56
N GLY A 173 -2.11 -13.73 -12.22
CA GLY A 173 -2.03 -14.54 -13.46
C GLY A 173 -2.04 -13.73 -14.74
N HIS A 174 -1.76 -12.42 -14.69
CA HIS A 174 -1.80 -11.55 -15.87
C HIS A 174 -0.58 -11.66 -16.79
N GLU A 175 0.43 -12.47 -16.45
CA GLU A 175 1.50 -12.84 -17.39
C GLU A 175 1.00 -13.81 -18.46
N GLY A 176 -0.10 -14.50 -18.18
CA GLY A 176 -0.71 -15.48 -19.11
C GLY A 176 -1.96 -14.93 -19.79
N ALA A 177 -2.51 -15.73 -20.72
CA ALA A 177 -3.70 -15.37 -21.46
C ALA A 177 -4.99 -15.33 -20.62
N SER A 178 -5.01 -15.95 -19.44
CA SER A 178 -6.19 -16.06 -18.59
C SER A 178 -5.81 -15.91 -17.11
N PRO A 179 -5.94 -14.72 -16.54
CA PRO A 179 -5.73 -14.51 -15.11
C PRO A 179 -6.79 -15.29 -14.30
N TRP A 180 -6.39 -15.85 -13.14
CA TRP A 180 -7.35 -16.49 -12.24
C TRP A 180 -8.25 -15.49 -11.52
N LEU A 181 -7.84 -14.21 -11.50
CA LEU A 181 -8.64 -13.10 -11.01
C LEU A 181 -8.33 -11.85 -11.84
N PRO A 182 -9.32 -11.21 -12.49
CA PRO A 182 -9.11 -10.00 -13.26
C PRO A 182 -8.90 -8.81 -12.32
N VAL A 183 -7.72 -8.19 -12.35
CA VAL A 183 -7.34 -7.06 -11.48
C VAL A 183 -6.84 -5.89 -12.33
N GLY A 184 -7.23 -4.67 -11.94
CA GLY A 184 -6.66 -3.42 -12.43
C GLY A 184 -6.10 -2.62 -11.25
N ALA A 185 -5.09 -1.78 -11.48
CA ALA A 185 -4.44 -1.01 -10.44
C ALA A 185 -4.25 0.47 -10.83
N GLY A 186 -4.23 1.34 -9.81
CA GLY A 186 -3.91 2.76 -9.95
C GLY A 186 -2.85 3.17 -8.94
N VAL A 187 -1.86 3.94 -9.39
CA VAL A 187 -0.75 4.41 -8.55
C VAL A 187 -0.59 5.92 -8.68
N HIS A 188 -0.58 6.61 -7.53
CA HIS A 188 -0.39 8.06 -7.50
C HIS A 188 0.53 8.49 -6.36
N THR A 189 1.42 9.43 -6.65
CA THR A 189 2.33 10.06 -5.69
C THR A 189 1.89 11.49 -5.43
N GLY A 190 1.82 11.87 -4.16
CA GLY A 190 1.49 13.24 -3.78
C GLY A 190 1.49 13.43 -2.27
N THR A 191 1.38 14.70 -1.85
CA THR A 191 1.38 15.09 -0.44
C THR A 191 0.01 14.86 0.17
N ALA A 192 -0.04 14.03 1.21
CA ALA A 192 -1.25 13.71 1.96
C ALA A 192 -0.97 13.73 3.48
N TYR A 193 -2.00 13.93 4.28
CA TYR A 193 -1.90 13.69 5.71
C TYR A 193 -1.75 12.20 5.97
N ILE A 194 -0.72 11.81 6.70
CA ILE A 194 -0.47 10.44 7.13
C ILE A 194 -0.28 10.42 8.64
N GLY A 195 -1.06 9.60 9.33
CA GLY A 195 -1.00 9.54 10.78
C GLY A 195 -2.21 8.87 11.41
N THR A 196 -2.45 9.18 12.68
CA THR A 196 -3.60 8.70 13.42
C THR A 196 -4.86 9.46 13.03
N VAL A 197 -5.93 8.72 12.81
CA VAL A 197 -7.28 9.24 12.54
C VAL A 197 -8.25 8.52 13.48
N GLY A 198 -9.23 9.26 13.98
CA GLY A 198 -10.15 8.75 14.99
C GLY A 198 -9.58 8.86 16.41
N GLU A 199 -10.42 8.52 17.37
CA GLU A 199 -10.11 8.58 18.79
C GLU A 199 -10.50 7.25 19.47
N GLU A 200 -9.91 6.99 20.63
CA GLU A 200 -10.21 5.85 21.49
C GLU A 200 -10.35 4.50 20.74
N GLU A 201 -11.57 3.98 20.62
CA GLU A 201 -11.85 2.67 20.03
C GLU A 201 -11.86 2.69 18.49
N ALA A 202 -11.94 3.88 17.87
CA ALA A 202 -11.91 4.09 16.43
C ALA A 202 -10.53 4.52 15.90
N LEU A 203 -9.47 4.45 16.73
CA LEU A 203 -8.13 4.88 16.33
C LEU A 203 -7.55 3.97 15.24
N ASP A 204 -7.19 4.57 14.11
CA ASP A 204 -6.45 3.91 13.04
C ASP A 204 -5.25 4.77 12.61
N PHE A 205 -4.31 4.16 11.91
CA PHE A 205 -3.22 4.83 11.22
C PHE A 205 -3.47 4.72 9.72
N THR A 206 -3.71 5.83 9.03
CA THR A 206 -4.11 5.84 7.62
C THR A 206 -3.64 7.13 6.94
N ALA A 207 -3.95 7.27 5.66
CA ALA A 207 -3.71 8.49 4.88
C ALA A 207 -5.04 9.13 4.46
N LEU A 208 -5.06 10.47 4.47
CA LEU A 208 -6.20 11.29 4.03
C LEU A 208 -5.70 12.40 3.10
N GLY A 209 -6.48 12.67 2.06
CA GLY A 209 -6.22 13.78 1.15
C GLY A 209 -6.54 13.46 -0.31
N ASP A 210 -6.42 14.47 -1.16
CA ASP A 210 -6.71 14.35 -2.59
C ASP A 210 -5.84 13.30 -3.31
N PRO A 211 -4.52 13.11 -2.99
CA PRO A 211 -3.72 12.08 -3.61
C PRO A 211 -4.24 10.66 -3.40
N VAL A 212 -4.83 10.38 -2.24
CA VAL A 212 -5.45 9.07 -1.95
C VAL A 212 -6.65 8.84 -2.86
N ASN A 213 -7.51 9.86 -3.00
CA ASN A 213 -8.68 9.79 -3.87
C ASN A 213 -8.28 9.71 -5.35
N THR A 214 -7.18 10.37 -5.72
CA THR A 214 -6.64 10.32 -7.09
C THR A 214 -6.19 8.91 -7.43
N ALA A 215 -5.42 8.24 -6.57
CA ALA A 215 -5.00 6.85 -6.78
C ALA A 215 -6.20 5.90 -6.93
N ALA A 216 -7.24 6.07 -6.11
CA ALA A 216 -8.48 5.29 -6.22
C ALA A 216 -9.18 5.49 -7.57
N ARG A 217 -9.22 6.73 -8.07
CA ARG A 217 -9.82 7.04 -9.38
C ARG A 217 -8.99 6.49 -10.53
N LEU A 218 -7.65 6.57 -10.46
CA LEU A 218 -6.78 5.94 -11.46
C LEU A 218 -7.01 4.42 -11.51
N ALA A 219 -7.15 3.77 -10.38
CA ALA A 219 -7.50 2.35 -10.34
C ALA A 219 -8.84 2.05 -11.03
N ALA A 220 -9.84 2.94 -10.90
CA ALA A 220 -11.13 2.76 -11.56
C ALA A 220 -11.04 2.83 -13.09
N PHE A 221 -10.07 3.55 -13.66
CA PHE A 221 -9.82 3.63 -15.10
C PHE A 221 -9.00 2.45 -15.65
N ALA A 222 -8.31 1.71 -14.79
CA ALA A 222 -7.48 0.59 -15.21
C ALA A 222 -8.36 -0.55 -15.73
N ALA A 223 -8.08 -1.05 -16.92
CA ALA A 223 -8.65 -2.30 -17.40
C ALA A 223 -8.00 -3.51 -16.70
N THR A 224 -8.50 -4.71 -17.00
CA THR A 224 -7.91 -5.96 -16.51
C THR A 224 -6.45 -6.08 -16.99
N GLY A 225 -5.52 -6.26 -16.06
CA GLY A 225 -4.09 -6.35 -16.34
C GLY A 225 -3.38 -5.01 -16.55
N GLU A 226 -4.07 -3.89 -16.35
CA GLU A 226 -3.49 -2.55 -16.47
C GLU A 226 -3.14 -1.95 -15.12
N ILE A 227 -2.08 -1.14 -15.12
CA ILE A 227 -1.68 -0.25 -14.04
C ILE A 227 -1.70 1.17 -14.58
N VAL A 228 -2.63 1.99 -14.10
CA VAL A 228 -2.71 3.41 -14.46
C VAL A 228 -1.89 4.22 -13.47
N VAL A 229 -0.85 4.88 -13.95
CA VAL A 229 0.13 5.60 -13.13
C VAL A 229 0.08 7.08 -13.50
N SER A 230 -0.07 7.98 -12.52
CA SER A 230 0.03 9.42 -12.81
C SER A 230 1.44 9.80 -13.29
N THR A 231 1.55 10.82 -14.15
CA THR A 231 2.84 11.36 -14.61
C THR A 231 3.74 11.76 -13.43
N ALA A 232 3.17 12.32 -12.36
CA ALA A 232 3.92 12.64 -11.15
C ALA A 232 4.58 11.38 -10.53
N THR A 233 3.87 10.26 -10.49
CA THR A 233 4.42 8.99 -10.01
C THR A 233 5.46 8.43 -10.95
N ALA A 234 5.21 8.44 -12.26
CA ALA A 234 6.16 7.96 -13.26
C ALA A 234 7.48 8.73 -13.19
N THR A 235 7.42 10.06 -13.07
CA THR A 235 8.59 10.90 -12.87
C THR A 235 9.33 10.58 -11.59
N ALA A 236 8.61 10.46 -10.44
CA ALA A 236 9.21 10.13 -9.16
C ALA A 236 9.84 8.72 -9.13
N ALA A 237 9.28 7.79 -9.92
CA ALA A 237 9.79 6.43 -10.05
C ALA A 237 10.90 6.28 -11.09
N GLY A 238 11.23 7.34 -11.84
CA GLY A 238 12.19 7.26 -12.95
C GLY A 238 11.75 6.32 -14.06
N VAL A 239 10.44 6.20 -14.29
CA VAL A 239 9.91 5.39 -15.39
C VAL A 239 10.14 6.13 -16.71
N ASP A 240 11.06 5.61 -17.51
CA ASP A 240 11.38 6.07 -18.85
C ASP A 240 11.22 4.89 -19.81
N GLU A 241 9.96 4.54 -20.10
CA GLU A 241 9.64 3.48 -21.06
C GLU A 241 9.18 4.15 -22.38
N PRO A 242 9.98 4.08 -23.45
CA PRO A 242 9.61 4.64 -24.74
C PRO A 242 8.34 3.95 -25.29
N GLY A 243 7.36 4.75 -25.71
CA GLY A 243 6.12 4.25 -26.32
C GLY A 243 4.95 4.06 -25.35
N LEU A 244 5.08 4.45 -24.08
CA LEU A 244 3.93 4.50 -23.18
C LEU A 244 2.92 5.56 -23.65
N GLU A 245 1.67 5.14 -23.80
CA GLU A 245 0.58 6.07 -24.10
C GLU A 245 0.26 6.93 -22.87
N SER A 246 0.42 8.24 -23.01
CA SER A 246 -0.10 9.22 -22.06
C SER A 246 -1.57 9.49 -22.36
N ARG A 247 -2.40 9.47 -21.33
CA ARG A 247 -3.83 9.78 -21.38
C ARG A 247 -4.15 10.87 -20.39
N THR A 248 -4.89 11.89 -20.83
CA THR A 248 -5.50 12.85 -19.91
C THR A 248 -6.80 12.27 -19.41
N LEU A 249 -6.88 12.00 -18.09
CA LEU A 249 -8.05 11.44 -17.45
C LEU A 249 -8.83 12.55 -16.73
N GLU A 250 -10.10 12.72 -17.12
CA GLU A 250 -11.01 13.60 -16.40
C GLU A 250 -11.48 12.90 -15.13
N LEU A 251 -11.02 13.37 -13.99
CA LEU A 251 -11.40 12.82 -12.69
C LEU A 251 -12.61 13.56 -12.14
N ARG A 252 -13.70 12.84 -11.86
CA ARG A 252 -14.92 13.41 -11.29
C ARG A 252 -14.63 14.22 -10.03
N GLY A 253 -15.00 15.50 -10.05
CA GLY A 253 -14.80 16.43 -8.92
C GLY A 253 -13.44 17.14 -8.92
N ARG A 254 -12.67 17.08 -10.00
CA ARG A 254 -11.54 17.96 -10.29
C ARG A 254 -11.86 18.85 -11.47
N SER A 255 -11.35 20.08 -11.45
CA SER A 255 -11.47 21.03 -12.56
C SER A 255 -10.45 20.77 -13.68
N GLU A 256 -9.36 20.06 -13.36
CA GLU A 256 -8.29 19.74 -14.31
C GLU A 256 -8.12 18.22 -14.42
N GLY A 257 -7.91 17.76 -15.66
CA GLY A 257 -7.55 16.37 -15.94
C GLY A 257 -6.18 16.01 -15.38
N ILE A 258 -5.96 14.75 -15.12
CA ILE A 258 -4.65 14.22 -14.71
C ILE A 258 -4.04 13.46 -15.87
N GLU A 259 -2.80 13.80 -16.19
CA GLU A 259 -2.03 13.01 -17.13
C GLU A 259 -1.56 11.71 -16.45
N ALA A 260 -1.82 10.60 -17.11
CA ALA A 260 -1.49 9.27 -16.61
C ALA A 260 -0.94 8.39 -17.74
N LEU A 261 -0.07 7.49 -17.38
CA LEU A 261 0.49 6.45 -18.22
C LEU A 261 -0.19 5.13 -17.91
N THR A 262 -0.36 4.28 -18.92
CA THR A 262 -0.85 2.92 -18.71
C THR A 262 0.30 1.94 -18.89
N LEU A 263 0.59 1.20 -17.82
CA LEU A 263 1.54 0.09 -17.82
C LEU A 263 0.75 -1.22 -17.90
N SER A 264 1.28 -2.19 -18.61
CA SER A 264 0.73 -3.55 -18.63
C SER A 264 1.79 -4.55 -18.21
N VAL A 265 1.37 -5.66 -17.62
CA VAL A 265 2.20 -6.86 -17.49
C VAL A 265 2.00 -7.65 -18.77
N ALA A 266 2.42 -7.09 -19.92
CA ALA A 266 2.49 -7.86 -21.14
C ALA A 266 3.60 -8.91 -20.99
N ALA A 267 3.37 -10.13 -21.46
CA ALA A 267 4.42 -11.10 -21.66
C ALA A 267 5.58 -10.37 -22.39
N GLN A 268 6.72 -10.26 -21.73
CA GLN A 268 7.94 -9.90 -22.42
C GLN A 268 8.14 -10.98 -23.45
N GLY A 269 7.71 -10.69 -24.68
CA GLY A 269 7.90 -11.57 -25.80
C GLY A 269 9.38 -11.92 -25.82
N THR A 270 9.65 -13.19 -25.61
CA THR A 270 10.95 -13.78 -25.87
C THR A 270 11.27 -13.43 -27.34
N HIS A 271 12.02 -12.38 -27.52
CA HIS A 271 12.65 -12.09 -28.80
C HIS A 271 13.71 -13.20 -28.95
N MET A 272 13.25 -14.34 -29.39
CA MET A 272 14.11 -15.41 -29.89
C MET A 272 14.70 -14.89 -31.20
N ASP A 273 15.93 -14.35 -31.08
CA ASP A 273 16.77 -14.05 -32.25
C ASP A 273 16.99 -15.37 -33.03
N PRO A 274 16.52 -15.48 -34.27
CA PRO A 274 16.79 -16.66 -35.07
C PRO A 274 18.18 -16.53 -35.68
N ARG A 275 19.20 -17.09 -35.01
CA ARG A 275 20.46 -17.43 -35.66
C ARG A 275 20.88 -18.86 -35.28
#